data_9c53988a79fbbe86e461e0668ccbed72
#
_entry.id   9c53988a79fbbe86e461e0668ccbed72
#
_cell.length_a   1.000
_cell.length_b   1.000
_cell.length_c   1.000
_cell.angle_alpha   90.00
_cell.angle_beta   90.00
_cell.angle_gamma   90.00
#
_symmetry.space_group_name_H-M   'P 1'
#
loop_
_entity.id
_entity.type
_entity.pdbx_description
1 polymer ?
#
loop_
_entity_poly.entity_id
_entity_poly.type
_entity_poly.pdbx_seq_one_letter_code
_entity_poly.pdbx_strand_id
1 'polypeptide(L)'
;MIKGSLAGCMLALLVCSCHPKISGGLTNRDLHKDIAVITTKGTFCLRLSDSTPLHRDNFLRLVKVHYYDSVLFHRVIKNFMIQAGDHNSRRASDTTELGGGDTTYTIPAEFRATLFHHKGVLAAAREGDNVNPARASSGTQFYIVQGRRFTDAGLDSLEQGRLKGRKIPAEQRIVYKTEGGSPHLDQQYTVFGVVIRGLDVVDSIAVVPTTGRPSDRPLKPVRILKMKLIRRHDPSVK
;
A
#
# COMPACT_ATOMS: atom_id res chain seq x y z
N MET A 1 67.64 2.46 42.24
CA MET A 1 66.51 3.33 41.88
C MET A 1 66.06 2.97 40.47
N ILE A 2 64.98 2.20 40.36
CA ILE A 2 64.46 1.73 39.09
C ILE A 2 63.08 2.41 38.92
N LYS A 3 62.93 3.31 37.93
CA LYS A 3 61.66 3.95 37.61
C LYS A 3 60.87 3.06 36.65
N GLY A 4 59.79 2.48 37.13
CA GLY A 4 58.83 1.77 36.28
C GLY A 4 57.87 2.75 35.65
N SER A 5 57.79 2.73 34.32
CA SER A 5 56.79 3.49 33.52
C SER A 5 55.56 2.64 33.31
N LEU A 6 54.43 3.02 33.87
CA LEU A 6 53.11 2.41 33.56
C LEU A 6 52.60 3.00 32.24
N ALA A 7 52.59 2.20 31.19
CA ALA A 7 51.88 2.50 29.97
C ALA A 7 50.41 2.08 30.16
N GLY A 8 49.52 3.09 30.27
CA GLY A 8 48.08 2.88 30.31
C GLY A 8 47.53 2.52 28.91
N CYS A 9 47.10 1.26 28.77
CA CYS A 9 46.41 0.79 27.56
C CYS A 9 44.93 1.25 27.61
N MET A 10 44.60 2.26 26.83
CA MET A 10 43.24 2.77 26.70
C MET A 10 42.43 1.87 25.74
N LEU A 11 41.66 0.96 26.33
CA LEU A 11 40.81 0.02 25.58
C LEU A 11 39.59 0.80 25.05
N ALA A 12 39.61 1.17 23.77
CA ALA A 12 38.46 1.76 23.10
C ALA A 12 37.35 0.70 22.91
N LEU A 13 36.33 0.76 23.75
CA LEU A 13 35.10 -0.02 23.59
C LEU A 13 34.33 0.46 22.34
N LEU A 14 34.52 -0.25 21.23
CA LEU A 14 33.64 -0.15 20.06
C LEU A 14 32.25 -0.67 20.45
N VAL A 15 31.35 0.24 20.83
CA VAL A 15 29.95 -0.09 21.04
C VAL A 15 29.31 -0.33 19.66
N CYS A 16 29.35 -1.58 19.21
CA CYS A 16 28.62 -2.05 18.04
C CYS A 16 27.12 -1.94 18.37
N SER A 17 26.47 -0.88 17.93
CA SER A 17 25.02 -0.66 18.09
C SER A 17 24.25 -1.66 17.24
N CYS A 18 24.15 -2.90 17.70
CA CYS A 18 23.28 -3.92 17.11
C CYS A 18 21.82 -3.52 17.39
N HIS A 19 21.18 -2.83 16.46
CA HIS A 19 19.73 -2.67 16.50
C HIS A 19 19.11 -4.05 16.25
N PRO A 20 18.22 -4.54 17.13
CA PRO A 20 17.56 -5.82 16.92
C PRO A 20 16.81 -5.79 15.59
N LYS A 21 17.10 -6.77 14.73
CA LYS A 21 16.38 -6.97 13.47
C LYS A 21 15.00 -7.54 13.78
N ILE A 22 13.97 -6.86 13.33
CA ILE A 22 12.61 -7.41 13.31
C ILE A 22 12.59 -8.54 12.27
N SER A 23 11.73 -9.55 12.48
CA SER A 23 11.60 -10.68 11.56
C SER A 23 11.52 -10.20 10.09
N GLY A 24 12.27 -10.84 9.20
CA GLY A 24 12.31 -10.48 7.77
C GLY A 24 13.29 -9.37 7.39
N GLY A 25 14.30 -9.04 8.22
CA GLY A 25 15.37 -8.10 7.88
C GLY A 25 15.01 -6.61 8.03
N LEU A 26 13.85 -6.29 8.63
CA LEU A 26 13.47 -4.94 9.02
C LEU A 26 14.20 -4.51 10.30
N THR A 27 14.36 -3.21 10.46
CA THR A 27 14.84 -2.57 11.68
C THR A 27 13.75 -1.65 12.24
N ASN A 28 13.81 -1.31 13.54
CA ASN A 28 12.88 -0.33 14.12
C ASN A 28 12.87 1.00 13.35
N ARG A 29 14.00 1.41 12.78
CA ARG A 29 14.07 2.62 11.94
C ARG A 29 13.24 2.51 10.66
N ASP A 30 13.09 1.31 10.09
CA ASP A 30 12.33 1.11 8.86
C ASP A 30 10.83 1.30 9.10
N LEU A 31 10.31 0.97 10.30
CA LEU A 31 8.91 1.15 10.67
C LEU A 31 8.47 2.63 10.70
N HIS A 32 9.43 3.54 10.89
CA HIS A 32 9.20 4.99 10.94
C HIS A 32 9.54 5.71 9.63
N LYS A 33 9.61 4.98 8.52
CA LYS A 33 9.84 5.56 7.19
C LYS A 33 8.54 5.66 6.40
N ASP A 34 8.51 6.64 5.50
CA ASP A 34 7.55 6.72 4.41
C ASP A 34 8.12 5.98 3.18
N ILE A 35 7.29 5.77 2.17
CA ILE A 35 7.69 5.08 0.94
C ILE A 35 7.48 6.03 -0.23
N ALA A 36 8.54 6.30 -0.99
CA ALA A 36 8.42 6.96 -2.28
C ALA A 36 8.16 5.90 -3.37
N VAL A 37 7.10 6.10 -4.13
CA VAL A 37 6.70 5.28 -5.29
C VAL A 37 6.96 6.09 -6.55
N ILE A 38 8.02 5.77 -7.26
CA ILE A 38 8.43 6.42 -8.50
C ILE A 38 7.81 5.65 -9.66
N THR A 39 7.01 6.33 -10.47
CA THR A 39 6.27 5.71 -11.58
C THR A 39 6.57 6.39 -12.91
N THR A 40 6.12 5.81 -14.01
CA THR A 40 6.16 6.44 -15.35
C THR A 40 5.24 7.65 -15.49
N LYS A 41 4.41 7.94 -14.46
CA LYS A 41 3.47 9.08 -14.41
C LYS A 41 3.84 10.15 -13.38
N GLY A 42 4.91 9.93 -12.61
CA GLY A 42 5.33 10.81 -11.53
C GLY A 42 5.60 10.05 -10.23
N THR A 43 5.81 10.77 -9.16
CA THR A 43 6.14 10.21 -7.85
C THR A 43 5.05 10.54 -6.84
N PHE A 44 4.64 9.57 -6.05
CA PHE A 44 3.80 9.79 -4.87
C PHE A 44 4.40 9.11 -3.64
N CYS A 45 3.96 9.50 -2.45
CA CYS A 45 4.48 8.97 -1.19
C CYS A 45 3.39 8.31 -0.38
N LEU A 46 3.71 7.17 0.20
CA LEU A 46 2.84 6.39 1.08
C LEU A 46 3.34 6.46 2.52
N ARG A 47 2.40 6.55 3.46
CA ARG A 47 2.62 6.26 4.89
C ARG A 47 1.82 5.05 5.28
N LEU A 48 2.47 4.10 5.95
CA LEU A 48 1.81 2.89 6.42
C LEU A 48 1.25 3.10 7.84
N SER A 49 0.20 2.34 8.16
CA SER A 49 -0.48 2.39 9.45
C SER A 49 0.15 1.42 10.45
N ASP A 50 0.41 1.92 11.66
CA ASP A 50 0.88 1.09 12.77
C ASP A 50 -0.24 0.19 13.36
N SER A 51 -1.51 0.47 13.02
CA SER A 51 -2.66 -0.33 13.45
C SER A 51 -2.83 -1.65 12.67
N THR A 52 -2.07 -1.83 11.59
CA THR A 52 -2.08 -3.04 10.75
C THR A 52 -0.65 -3.57 10.56
N PRO A 53 0.00 -4.02 11.66
CA PRO A 53 1.43 -4.34 11.66
C PRO A 53 1.82 -5.48 10.72
N LEU A 54 0.97 -6.49 10.51
CA LEU A 54 1.29 -7.58 9.60
C LEU A 54 1.43 -7.10 8.15
N HIS A 55 0.47 -6.28 7.69
CA HIS A 55 0.50 -5.70 6.34
C HIS A 55 1.62 -4.66 6.21
N ARG A 56 1.78 -3.78 7.22
CA ARG A 56 2.86 -2.78 7.25
C ARG A 56 4.23 -3.44 7.09
N ASP A 57 4.54 -4.40 7.94
CA ASP A 57 5.87 -5.03 8.00
C ASP A 57 6.14 -5.86 6.74
N ASN A 58 5.13 -6.57 6.23
CA ASN A 58 5.23 -7.27 4.97
C ASN A 58 5.53 -6.32 3.80
N PHE A 59 4.78 -5.22 3.69
CA PHE A 59 4.95 -4.27 2.60
C PHE A 59 6.32 -3.57 2.67
N LEU A 60 6.77 -3.14 3.86
CA LEU A 60 8.10 -2.57 4.07
C LEU A 60 9.22 -3.55 3.65
N ARG A 61 9.07 -4.83 4.00
CA ARG A 61 10.02 -5.87 3.60
C ARG A 61 10.11 -6.01 2.09
N LEU A 62 8.96 -6.08 1.40
CA LEU A 62 8.89 -6.19 -0.06
C LEU A 62 9.49 -4.97 -0.76
N VAL A 63 9.25 -3.76 -0.24
CA VAL A 63 9.91 -2.54 -0.73
C VAL A 63 11.43 -2.62 -0.54
N LYS A 64 11.89 -3.10 0.60
CA LYS A 64 13.32 -3.19 0.93
C LYS A 64 14.08 -4.18 0.07
N VAL A 65 13.42 -5.27 -0.35
CA VAL A 65 14.01 -6.26 -1.28
C VAL A 65 13.72 -5.96 -2.75
N HIS A 66 13.24 -4.75 -3.05
CA HIS A 66 12.97 -4.30 -4.43
C HIS A 66 11.93 -5.14 -5.17
N TYR A 67 11.00 -5.77 -4.45
CA TYR A 67 9.97 -6.62 -5.03
C TYR A 67 9.07 -5.88 -6.02
N TYR A 68 8.78 -4.61 -5.78
CA TYR A 68 7.87 -3.82 -6.61
C TYR A 68 8.55 -3.08 -7.77
N ASP A 69 9.87 -3.12 -7.87
CA ASP A 69 10.58 -2.44 -8.95
C ASP A 69 10.21 -3.06 -10.30
N SER A 70 9.85 -2.24 -11.27
CA SER A 70 9.38 -2.61 -12.61
C SER A 70 8.01 -3.28 -12.71
N VAL A 71 7.23 -3.37 -11.62
CA VAL A 71 5.86 -3.92 -11.62
C VAL A 71 4.87 -2.94 -12.26
N LEU A 72 3.84 -3.46 -12.94
CA LEU A 72 2.78 -2.65 -13.56
C LEU A 72 1.64 -2.36 -12.58
N PHE A 73 0.97 -1.21 -12.78
CA PHE A 73 -0.43 -1.09 -12.43
C PHE A 73 -1.23 -1.88 -13.46
N HIS A 74 -1.49 -3.14 -13.14
CA HIS A 74 -2.06 -4.09 -14.09
C HIS A 74 -3.58 -3.98 -14.23
N ARG A 75 -4.25 -3.31 -13.28
CA ARG A 75 -5.70 -3.06 -13.31
C ARG A 75 -5.99 -1.65 -12.82
N VAL A 76 -6.70 -0.89 -13.64
CA VAL A 76 -7.04 0.52 -13.37
C VAL A 76 -8.50 0.74 -13.69
N ILE A 77 -9.27 1.22 -12.71
CA ILE A 77 -10.68 1.55 -12.88
C ILE A 77 -10.92 2.96 -12.39
N LYS A 78 -11.25 3.86 -13.32
CA LYS A 78 -11.62 5.25 -13.03
C LYS A 78 -12.75 5.31 -12.01
N ASN A 79 -12.68 6.26 -11.08
CA ASN A 79 -13.61 6.45 -9.97
C ASN A 79 -13.66 5.27 -8.99
N PHE A 80 -12.64 4.41 -9.00
CA PHE A 80 -12.56 3.27 -8.10
C PHE A 80 -11.14 3.11 -7.53
N MET A 81 -10.19 2.50 -8.27
CA MET A 81 -8.86 2.21 -7.75
C MET A 81 -7.82 1.99 -8.85
N ILE A 82 -6.55 2.03 -8.46
CA ILE A 82 -5.41 1.55 -9.23
C ILE A 82 -4.76 0.38 -8.48
N GLN A 83 -4.54 -0.76 -9.14
CA GLN A 83 -4.05 -2.00 -8.52
C GLN A 83 -2.71 -2.41 -9.13
N ALA A 84 -1.79 -2.84 -8.26
CA ALA A 84 -0.46 -3.33 -8.61
C ALA A 84 -0.03 -4.49 -7.70
N GLY A 85 1.22 -4.95 -7.85
CA GLY A 85 1.81 -5.94 -6.94
C GLY A 85 1.91 -7.35 -7.50
N ASP A 86 1.43 -7.60 -8.72
CA ASP A 86 1.66 -8.85 -9.42
C ASP A 86 3.08 -8.85 -10.02
N HIS A 87 3.95 -9.72 -9.52
CA HIS A 87 5.34 -9.81 -9.94
C HIS A 87 5.49 -10.23 -11.40
N ASN A 88 4.57 -11.07 -11.90
CA ASN A 88 4.57 -11.52 -13.30
C ASN A 88 4.43 -10.35 -14.27
N SER A 89 3.87 -9.23 -13.80
CA SER A 89 3.72 -8.01 -14.60
C SER A 89 5.04 -7.34 -15.02
N ARG A 90 6.17 -7.69 -14.38
CA ARG A 90 7.49 -7.12 -14.72
C ARG A 90 7.88 -7.36 -16.19
N ARG A 91 7.59 -8.55 -16.69
CA ARG A 91 7.94 -9.00 -18.06
C ARG A 91 6.72 -9.39 -18.88
N ALA A 92 5.55 -8.92 -18.45
CA ALA A 92 4.30 -9.26 -19.11
C ALA A 92 4.24 -8.69 -20.53
N SER A 93 3.86 -9.54 -21.50
CA SER A 93 3.39 -9.13 -22.81
C SER A 93 1.95 -8.59 -22.73
N ASP A 94 1.43 -8.08 -23.84
CA ASP A 94 0.05 -7.57 -23.86
C ASP A 94 -0.99 -8.70 -23.68
N THR A 95 -0.63 -9.94 -23.98
CA THR A 95 -1.49 -11.13 -23.84
C THR A 95 -1.34 -11.84 -22.50
N THR A 96 -0.37 -11.44 -21.65
CA THR A 96 -0.17 -12.08 -20.36
C THR A 96 -1.34 -11.76 -19.43
N GLU A 97 -2.01 -12.79 -18.91
CA GLU A 97 -3.00 -12.63 -17.84
C GLU A 97 -2.31 -12.19 -16.55
N LEU A 98 -2.87 -11.17 -15.89
CA LEU A 98 -2.34 -10.57 -14.67
C LEU A 98 -3.41 -10.51 -13.60
N GLY A 99 -2.97 -10.41 -12.34
CA GLY A 99 -3.86 -10.31 -11.19
C GLY A 99 -4.21 -11.65 -10.54
N GLY A 100 -3.91 -12.79 -11.20
CA GLY A 100 -4.05 -14.13 -10.60
C GLY A 100 -3.06 -14.36 -9.44
N GLY A 101 -2.04 -13.52 -9.37
CA GLY A 101 -1.05 -13.54 -8.30
C GLY A 101 0.01 -14.60 -8.47
N ASP A 102 1.18 -14.29 -7.94
CA ASP A 102 2.35 -15.17 -7.88
C ASP A 102 2.74 -15.48 -6.42
N THR A 103 1.85 -15.13 -5.49
CA THR A 103 2.16 -15.27 -4.06
C THR A 103 1.86 -16.65 -3.55
N THR A 104 2.87 -17.21 -2.89
CA THR A 104 2.77 -18.48 -2.18
C THR A 104 2.18 -18.33 -0.76
N TYR A 105 1.83 -17.10 -0.35
CA TYR A 105 1.33 -16.82 1.00
C TYR A 105 0.28 -15.71 1.03
N THR A 106 -0.54 -15.75 2.06
CA THR A 106 -1.54 -14.72 2.37
C THR A 106 -1.25 -14.09 3.74
N ILE A 107 -1.83 -12.92 4.00
CA ILE A 107 -1.74 -12.21 5.27
C ILE A 107 -3.12 -12.23 5.93
N PRO A 108 -3.24 -12.66 7.19
CA PRO A 108 -4.50 -12.59 7.93
C PRO A 108 -5.09 -11.19 7.89
N ALA A 109 -6.42 -11.08 7.78
CA ALA A 109 -7.11 -9.80 7.74
C ALA A 109 -6.85 -8.96 9.00
N GLU A 110 -6.58 -7.67 8.81
CA GLU A 110 -6.41 -6.69 9.90
C GLU A 110 -7.43 -5.56 9.74
N PHE A 111 -8.72 -5.88 9.76
CA PHE A 111 -9.77 -4.86 9.65
C PHE A 111 -9.79 -3.96 10.88
N ARG A 112 -9.86 -2.65 10.66
CA ARG A 112 -9.93 -1.62 11.71
C ARG A 112 -11.05 -0.65 11.35
N ALA A 113 -11.97 -0.38 12.28
CA ALA A 113 -13.11 0.50 12.04
C ALA A 113 -12.68 1.94 11.66
N THR A 114 -11.55 2.39 12.17
CA THR A 114 -10.97 3.71 11.88
C THR A 114 -10.25 3.79 10.54
N LEU A 115 -9.92 2.66 9.93
CA LEU A 115 -9.28 2.57 8.61
C LEU A 115 -10.34 2.17 7.58
N PHE A 116 -10.83 3.15 6.82
CA PHE A 116 -11.91 2.99 5.84
C PHE A 116 -11.46 3.48 4.46
N HIS A 117 -12.16 3.07 3.41
CA HIS A 117 -11.73 3.25 2.02
C HIS A 117 -12.01 4.66 1.47
N HIS A 118 -11.53 5.73 2.13
CA HIS A 118 -11.56 7.06 1.55
C HIS A 118 -10.52 7.21 0.42
N LYS A 119 -10.61 8.31 -0.34
CA LYS A 119 -9.66 8.61 -1.42
C LYS A 119 -8.22 8.63 -0.91
N GLY A 120 -7.31 8.01 -1.66
CA GLY A 120 -5.88 7.96 -1.36
C GLY A 120 -5.44 6.85 -0.42
N VAL A 121 -6.34 6.04 0.16
CA VAL A 121 -5.89 4.95 1.02
C VAL A 121 -5.27 3.81 0.22
N LEU A 122 -4.29 3.15 0.83
CA LEU A 122 -3.63 1.94 0.37
C LEU A 122 -4.27 0.74 1.07
N ALA A 123 -4.74 -0.22 0.29
CA ALA A 123 -5.37 -1.44 0.80
C ALA A 123 -4.85 -2.69 0.09
N ALA A 124 -4.94 -3.83 0.76
CA ALA A 124 -4.49 -5.10 0.22
C ALA A 124 -5.57 -5.73 -0.66
N ALA A 125 -5.17 -6.25 -1.83
CA ALA A 125 -6.05 -7.07 -2.65
C ALA A 125 -6.24 -8.46 -2.02
N ARG A 126 -7.29 -9.18 -2.40
CA ARG A 126 -7.56 -10.55 -1.98
C ARG A 126 -8.48 -11.27 -2.95
N GLU A 127 -8.49 -12.59 -2.88
CA GLU A 127 -9.46 -13.42 -3.56
C GLU A 127 -10.88 -13.23 -3.01
N GLY A 128 -11.88 -13.60 -3.81
CA GLY A 128 -13.30 -13.51 -3.43
C GLY A 128 -13.69 -14.45 -2.28
N ASP A 129 -14.79 -14.13 -1.57
CA ASP A 129 -15.24 -14.86 -0.37
C ASP A 129 -15.54 -16.35 -0.63
N ASN A 130 -15.88 -16.72 -1.89
CA ASN A 130 -16.16 -18.10 -2.29
C ASN A 130 -14.92 -19.01 -2.23
N VAL A 131 -13.73 -18.48 -2.44
CA VAL A 131 -12.45 -19.23 -2.39
C VAL A 131 -11.60 -18.83 -1.19
N ASN A 132 -11.91 -17.68 -0.57
CA ASN A 132 -11.18 -17.12 0.56
C ASN A 132 -12.14 -16.63 1.66
N PRO A 133 -12.85 -17.52 2.34
CA PRO A 133 -13.81 -17.13 3.39
C PRO A 133 -13.15 -16.45 4.59
N ALA A 134 -11.86 -16.71 4.84
CA ALA A 134 -11.07 -16.05 5.88
C ALA A 134 -10.72 -14.59 5.52
N ARG A 135 -10.99 -14.17 4.28
CA ARG A 135 -10.66 -12.82 3.77
C ARG A 135 -9.21 -12.42 3.97
N ALA A 136 -8.31 -13.40 3.96
CA ALA A 136 -6.88 -13.18 4.03
C ALA A 136 -6.43 -12.38 2.79
N SER A 137 -5.51 -11.46 2.98
CA SER A 137 -5.01 -10.60 1.91
C SER A 137 -3.93 -11.31 1.09
N SER A 138 -3.81 -10.96 -0.20
CA SER A 138 -2.64 -11.30 -1.00
C SER A 138 -1.37 -10.79 -0.30
N GLY A 139 -0.31 -11.59 -0.32
CA GLY A 139 0.98 -11.21 0.24
C GLY A 139 1.65 -10.04 -0.49
N THR A 140 1.28 -9.78 -1.75
CA THR A 140 1.98 -8.78 -2.58
C THR A 140 1.07 -7.78 -3.26
N GLN A 141 -0.17 -8.15 -3.64
CA GLN A 141 -1.02 -7.26 -4.41
C GLN A 141 -1.74 -6.24 -3.53
N PHE A 142 -1.74 -5.01 -3.99
CA PHE A 142 -2.35 -3.87 -3.31
C PHE A 142 -3.08 -2.97 -4.30
N TYR A 143 -3.95 -2.12 -3.79
CA TYR A 143 -4.57 -1.06 -4.57
C TYR A 143 -4.61 0.26 -3.80
N ILE A 144 -4.68 1.36 -4.57
CA ILE A 144 -4.87 2.70 -4.03
C ILE A 144 -6.24 3.20 -4.49
N VAL A 145 -7.05 3.66 -3.56
CA VAL A 145 -8.40 4.13 -3.85
C VAL A 145 -8.35 5.50 -4.51
N GLN A 146 -8.87 5.63 -5.72
CA GLN A 146 -9.24 6.90 -6.31
C GLN A 146 -10.62 7.32 -5.79
N GLY A 147 -11.58 6.40 -5.89
CA GLY A 147 -12.94 6.58 -5.44
C GLY A 147 -13.70 7.69 -6.19
N ARG A 148 -14.93 7.90 -5.76
CA ARG A 148 -15.79 9.02 -6.20
C ARG A 148 -16.43 9.67 -4.99
N ARG A 149 -16.88 10.92 -5.14
CA ARG A 149 -17.70 11.58 -4.11
C ARG A 149 -19.13 11.04 -4.14
N PHE A 150 -19.76 11.07 -3.00
CA PHE A 150 -21.14 10.62 -2.81
C PHE A 150 -22.03 11.77 -2.35
N THR A 151 -23.34 11.63 -2.57
CA THR A 151 -24.38 12.40 -1.91
C THR A 151 -24.93 11.60 -0.73
N ASP A 152 -25.70 12.23 0.17
CA ASP A 152 -26.37 11.50 1.26
C ASP A 152 -27.29 10.41 0.71
N ALA A 153 -28.13 10.75 -0.29
CA ALA A 153 -28.99 9.76 -0.94
C ALA A 153 -28.21 8.60 -1.60
N GLY A 154 -27.03 8.89 -2.16
CA GLY A 154 -26.16 7.86 -2.71
C GLY A 154 -25.58 6.92 -1.64
N LEU A 155 -25.22 7.45 -0.47
CA LEU A 155 -24.77 6.64 0.67
C LEU A 155 -25.94 5.85 1.28
N ASP A 156 -27.13 6.44 1.39
CA ASP A 156 -28.32 5.74 1.88
C ASP A 156 -28.70 4.56 0.98
N SER A 157 -28.68 4.76 -0.34
CA SER A 157 -28.89 3.70 -1.32
C SER A 157 -27.84 2.58 -1.19
N LEU A 158 -26.59 2.95 -0.96
CA LEU A 158 -25.50 1.99 -0.76
C LEU A 158 -25.69 1.16 0.53
N GLU A 159 -26.09 1.83 1.63
CA GLU A 159 -26.38 1.17 2.91
C GLU A 159 -27.52 0.15 2.77
N GLN A 160 -28.63 0.53 2.12
CA GLN A 160 -29.78 -0.35 1.90
C GLN A 160 -29.44 -1.53 0.98
N GLY A 161 -28.74 -1.27 -0.11
CA GLY A 161 -28.41 -2.26 -1.13
C GLY A 161 -27.13 -3.04 -0.82
N ARG A 162 -25.99 -2.55 -1.30
CA ARG A 162 -24.73 -3.28 -1.32
C ARG A 162 -24.16 -3.58 0.08
N LEU A 163 -24.42 -2.70 1.07
CA LEU A 163 -24.00 -2.89 2.45
C LEU A 163 -25.01 -3.73 3.29
N LYS A 164 -26.14 -4.15 2.70
CA LYS A 164 -27.13 -4.99 3.34
C LYS A 164 -27.62 -4.46 4.71
N GLY A 165 -27.83 -3.15 4.79
CA GLY A 165 -28.28 -2.44 6.00
C GLY A 165 -27.15 -1.96 6.92
N ARG A 166 -25.89 -2.32 6.70
CA ARG A 166 -24.77 -1.80 7.50
C ARG A 166 -24.65 -0.28 7.31
N LYS A 167 -24.70 0.45 8.43
CA LYS A 167 -24.60 1.90 8.44
C LYS A 167 -23.15 2.36 8.33
N ILE A 168 -22.95 3.46 7.59
CA ILE A 168 -21.67 4.16 7.50
C ILE A 168 -21.65 5.19 8.64
N PRO A 169 -20.62 5.22 9.51
CA PRO A 169 -20.48 6.21 10.56
C PRO A 169 -20.57 7.65 10.03
N ALA A 170 -21.18 8.55 10.80
CA ALA A 170 -21.47 9.91 10.35
C ALA A 170 -20.21 10.67 9.91
N GLU A 171 -19.11 10.53 10.66
CA GLU A 171 -17.81 11.11 10.33
C GLU A 171 -17.24 10.58 9.02
N GLN A 172 -17.41 9.28 8.73
CA GLN A 172 -16.98 8.70 7.46
C GLN A 172 -17.86 9.15 6.29
N ARG A 173 -19.17 9.34 6.51
CA ARG A 173 -20.07 9.91 5.48
C ARG A 173 -19.61 11.29 5.05
N ILE A 174 -19.16 12.14 6.00
CA ILE A 174 -18.61 13.47 5.68
C ILE A 174 -17.43 13.33 4.71
N VAL A 175 -16.47 12.45 5.04
CA VAL A 175 -15.30 12.21 4.20
C VAL A 175 -15.69 11.68 2.81
N TYR A 176 -16.62 10.72 2.74
CA TYR A 176 -17.08 10.18 1.45
C TYR A 176 -17.80 11.23 0.57
N LYS A 177 -18.42 12.23 1.18
CA LYS A 177 -19.06 13.35 0.45
C LYS A 177 -18.04 14.41 0.00
N THR A 178 -17.00 14.66 0.79
CA THR A 178 -16.02 15.73 0.53
C THR A 178 -14.83 15.25 -0.31
N GLU A 179 -14.21 14.14 0.10
CA GLU A 179 -13.02 13.58 -0.56
C GLU A 179 -13.37 12.47 -1.55
N GLY A 180 -14.37 11.65 -1.20
CA GLY A 180 -14.75 10.47 -1.95
C GLY A 180 -14.15 9.19 -1.40
N GLY A 181 -14.36 8.08 -2.13
CA GLY A 181 -13.85 6.79 -1.72
C GLY A 181 -14.64 5.62 -2.28
N SER A 182 -14.56 4.48 -1.57
CA SER A 182 -15.19 3.20 -1.94
C SER A 182 -15.80 2.50 -0.72
N PRO A 183 -16.86 3.08 -0.10
CA PRO A 183 -17.40 2.63 1.20
C PRO A 183 -17.87 1.16 1.22
N HIS A 184 -18.14 0.58 0.07
CA HIS A 184 -18.54 -0.83 -0.03
C HIS A 184 -17.40 -1.83 0.27
N LEU A 185 -16.15 -1.37 0.32
CA LEU A 185 -15.00 -2.18 0.65
C LEU A 185 -14.66 -2.16 2.15
N ASP A 186 -15.29 -1.27 2.93
CA ASP A 186 -15.02 -1.13 4.35
C ASP A 186 -15.31 -2.43 5.11
N GLN A 187 -14.36 -2.84 5.95
CA GLN A 187 -14.39 -4.07 6.72
C GLN A 187 -14.45 -5.35 5.84
N GLN A 188 -14.10 -5.22 4.56
CA GLN A 188 -14.00 -6.32 3.60
C GLN A 188 -12.56 -6.52 3.09
N TYR A 189 -11.76 -5.45 3.12
CA TYR A 189 -10.37 -5.42 2.70
C TYR A 189 -9.55 -4.66 3.74
N THR A 190 -8.31 -5.08 3.98
CA THR A 190 -7.43 -4.41 4.93
C THR A 190 -6.86 -3.14 4.34
N VAL A 191 -7.23 -1.99 4.90
CA VAL A 191 -6.56 -0.71 4.67
C VAL A 191 -5.34 -0.66 5.58
N PHE A 192 -4.15 -0.40 5.01
CA PHE A 192 -2.91 -0.43 5.78
C PHE A 192 -1.97 0.77 5.53
N GLY A 193 -2.44 1.77 4.79
CA GLY A 193 -1.69 3.00 4.55
C GLY A 193 -2.49 4.05 3.80
N VAL A 194 -1.83 5.17 3.51
CA VAL A 194 -2.42 6.31 2.80
C VAL A 194 -1.38 7.05 1.97
N VAL A 195 -1.81 7.63 0.86
CA VAL A 195 -1.00 8.56 0.06
C VAL A 195 -0.92 9.89 0.81
N ILE A 196 0.28 10.30 1.18
CA ILE A 196 0.53 11.55 1.92
C ILE A 196 1.02 12.70 1.04
N ARG A 197 1.50 12.40 -0.19
CA ARG A 197 1.92 13.37 -1.22
C ARG A 197 1.73 12.76 -2.60
N GLY A 198 1.48 13.59 -3.62
CA GLY A 198 1.36 13.15 -5.01
C GLY A 198 0.05 12.41 -5.32
N LEU A 199 -1.05 12.79 -4.66
CA LEU A 199 -2.38 12.20 -4.94
C LEU A 199 -2.85 12.50 -6.37
N ASP A 200 -2.42 13.60 -6.95
CA ASP A 200 -2.61 13.98 -8.36
C ASP A 200 -1.98 12.97 -9.34
N VAL A 201 -0.84 12.37 -8.97
CA VAL A 201 -0.22 11.28 -9.74
C VAL A 201 -1.12 10.04 -9.72
N VAL A 202 -1.72 9.69 -8.58
CA VAL A 202 -2.69 8.60 -8.48
C VAL A 202 -3.91 8.88 -9.36
N ASP A 203 -4.44 10.12 -9.32
CA ASP A 203 -5.54 10.54 -10.18
C ASP A 203 -5.17 10.44 -11.67
N SER A 204 -3.95 10.84 -12.05
CA SER A 204 -3.47 10.76 -13.43
C SER A 204 -3.34 9.31 -13.94
N ILE A 205 -2.97 8.39 -13.05
CA ILE A 205 -2.94 6.96 -13.38
C ILE A 205 -4.36 6.42 -13.53
N ALA A 206 -5.28 6.81 -12.65
CA ALA A 206 -6.63 6.27 -12.60
C ALA A 206 -7.50 6.63 -13.84
N VAL A 207 -7.06 7.60 -14.66
CA VAL A 207 -7.79 8.04 -15.85
C VAL A 207 -7.15 7.60 -17.17
N VAL A 208 -6.11 6.78 -17.14
CA VAL A 208 -5.51 6.26 -18.39
C VAL A 208 -6.48 5.37 -19.14
N PRO A 209 -6.46 5.35 -20.47
CA PRO A 209 -7.24 4.41 -21.25
C PRO A 209 -6.89 2.95 -20.91
N THR A 210 -7.92 2.10 -20.79
CA THR A 210 -7.79 0.68 -20.45
C THR A 210 -8.49 -0.18 -21.46
N THR A 211 -8.24 -1.49 -21.41
CA THR A 211 -8.94 -2.51 -22.21
C THR A 211 -10.43 -2.62 -21.86
N GLY A 212 -10.84 -2.04 -20.73
CA GLY A 212 -12.14 -2.33 -20.14
C GLY A 212 -12.20 -3.72 -19.52
N ARG A 213 -13.43 -4.09 -19.06
CA ARG A 213 -13.67 -5.39 -18.42
C ARG A 213 -13.38 -6.55 -19.37
N PRO A 214 -12.92 -7.68 -18.83
CA PRO A 214 -12.74 -7.99 -17.41
C PRO A 214 -11.41 -7.52 -16.80
N SER A 215 -10.37 -7.25 -17.62
CA SER A 215 -9.02 -7.03 -17.10
C SER A 215 -8.79 -5.59 -16.63
N ASP A 216 -9.47 -4.60 -17.23
CA ASP A 216 -9.26 -3.17 -16.96
C ASP A 216 -7.78 -2.75 -17.02
N ARG A 217 -7.00 -3.39 -17.90
CA ARG A 217 -5.56 -3.19 -18.05
C ARG A 217 -5.28 -1.89 -18.82
N PRO A 218 -4.35 -1.03 -18.36
CA PRO A 218 -3.93 0.15 -19.13
C PRO A 218 -3.42 -0.21 -20.52
N LEU A 219 -3.93 0.46 -21.56
CA LEU A 219 -3.50 0.25 -22.97
C LEU A 219 -2.03 0.63 -23.18
N LYS A 220 -1.56 1.66 -22.46
CA LYS A 220 -0.13 1.99 -22.36
C LYS A 220 0.33 1.61 -20.97
N PRO A 221 1.34 0.74 -20.82
CA PRO A 221 1.80 0.27 -19.52
C PRO A 221 2.16 1.41 -18.58
N VAL A 222 1.54 1.44 -17.40
CA VAL A 222 1.93 2.32 -16.29
C VAL A 222 2.74 1.49 -15.30
N ARG A 223 4.00 1.86 -15.10
CA ARG A 223 4.98 1.06 -14.38
C ARG A 223 5.45 1.76 -13.10
N ILE A 224 5.60 1.00 -12.04
CA ILE A 224 6.38 1.38 -10.86
C ILE A 224 7.84 1.19 -11.25
N LEU A 225 8.57 2.27 -11.43
CA LEU A 225 9.99 2.22 -11.77
C LEU A 225 10.81 1.76 -10.57
N LYS A 226 10.46 2.29 -9.39
CA LYS A 226 11.13 1.97 -8.12
C LYS A 226 10.26 2.33 -6.93
N MET A 227 10.34 1.50 -5.88
CA MET A 227 9.90 1.88 -4.53
C MET A 227 11.11 1.99 -3.59
N LYS A 228 11.13 3.00 -2.72
CA LYS A 228 12.21 3.17 -1.73
C LYS A 228 11.70 3.72 -0.41
N LEU A 229 12.32 3.27 0.68
CA LEU A 229 12.09 3.82 2.01
C LEU A 229 12.76 5.19 2.13
N ILE A 230 12.01 6.20 2.55
CA ILE A 230 12.49 7.58 2.75
C ILE A 230 12.26 8.02 4.19
N ARG A 231 12.97 9.04 4.66
CA ARG A 231 12.71 9.64 5.96
C ARG A 231 11.32 10.29 5.96
N ARG A 232 10.58 10.20 7.06
CA ARG A 232 9.37 11.00 7.24
C ARG A 232 9.74 12.48 7.11
N HIS A 233 8.95 13.25 6.35
CA HIS A 233 9.20 14.67 6.05
C HIS A 233 10.44 14.95 5.18
N ASP A 234 10.87 14.01 4.33
CA ASP A 234 11.92 14.26 3.35
C ASP A 234 11.45 15.28 2.29
N PRO A 235 11.99 16.52 2.29
CA PRO A 235 11.57 17.58 1.36
C PRO A 235 12.05 17.33 -0.07
N SER A 236 13.02 16.45 -0.30
CA SER A 236 13.56 16.14 -1.63
C SER A 236 12.60 15.34 -2.52
N VAL A 237 11.55 14.78 -1.94
CA VAL A 237 10.51 14.04 -2.64
C VAL A 237 9.28 14.95 -2.74
N LYS A 238 9.23 15.74 -3.85
CA LYS A 238 8.07 16.57 -4.22
C LYS A 238 7.01 15.74 -4.89
#